data_6fee5a754bc191f3e76bc3cdea6f3aa6
#
_entry.id   6fee5a754bc191f3e76bc3cdea6f3aa6
#
_cell.length_a   1.000
_cell.length_b   1.000
_cell.length_c   1.000
_cell.angle_alpha   90.00
_cell.angle_beta   90.00
_cell.angle_gamma   90.00
#
_symmetry.space_group_name_H-M   'P 1'
#
loop_
_entity.id
_entity.type
_entity.pdbx_description
1 polymer ?
#
loop_
_entity_poly.entity_id
_entity_poly.type
_entity_poly.pdbx_seq_one_letter_code
_entity_poly.pdbx_strand_id
1 'polypeptide(L)'
;KENELILAGATCDCDIKYPIDENSAAGRAFISQETVYGDLTAIPMYCNIKSTGVIVLDNDASVNKEYINLVESIAILFATSMTLQHVIDEANKLIDDEHSTVGDLQHIRAELTALIGDLCDYQQSFVEHLAYAVDTKGQYTVSHSKNTAKLARLICKQLGLNEKTTDLIYYAGLLQNIGKIALPERIFAANGKLSPEEFKKIQEHSNIGVHLLMNINFLSEVVPYITYQKER
;
A
#
# COMPACT_ATOMS: atom_id res chain seq x y z
N LYS A 1 6.47 -13.36 27.70
CA LYS A 1 5.73 -12.37 26.89
C LYS A 1 6.54 -11.88 25.69
N GLU A 2 7.82 -12.18 25.61
CA GLU A 2 8.72 -11.74 24.53
C GLU A 2 8.83 -12.74 23.36
N ASN A 3 8.21 -13.93 23.45
CA ASN A 3 8.34 -15.02 22.47
C ASN A 3 7.02 -15.43 21.83
N GLU A 4 5.98 -14.61 21.89
CA GLU A 4 4.67 -14.93 21.30
C GLU A 4 4.13 -13.75 20.50
N LEU A 5 3.61 -14.03 19.30
CA LEU A 5 2.79 -13.12 18.52
C LEU A 5 1.38 -13.11 19.11
N ILE A 6 0.92 -11.95 19.55
CA ILE A 6 -0.41 -11.76 20.14
C ILE A 6 -1.33 -11.18 19.07
N LEU A 7 -2.53 -11.69 18.97
CA LEU A 7 -3.54 -11.19 18.07
C LEU A 7 -3.90 -9.74 18.41
N ALA A 8 -3.63 -8.82 17.47
CA ALA A 8 -3.97 -7.41 17.60
C ALA A 8 -5.32 -7.07 16.93
N GLY A 9 -5.77 -7.91 16.00
CA GLY A 9 -7.06 -7.79 15.33
C GLY A 9 -7.34 -8.99 14.44
N ALA A 10 -8.60 -9.36 14.30
CA ALA A 10 -9.05 -10.43 13.42
C ALA A 10 -10.42 -10.12 12.84
N THR A 11 -10.75 -10.77 11.72
CA THR A 11 -12.07 -10.73 11.10
C THR A 11 -13.05 -11.75 11.68
N CYS A 12 -12.58 -12.61 12.59
CA CYS A 12 -13.37 -13.60 13.31
C CYS A 12 -13.08 -13.54 14.81
N ASP A 13 -14.00 -14.01 15.64
CA ASP A 13 -13.78 -14.18 17.08
C ASP A 13 -12.86 -15.41 17.31
N CYS A 14 -11.57 -15.17 17.36
CA CYS A 14 -10.56 -16.16 17.65
C CYS A 14 -9.51 -15.59 18.60
N ASP A 15 -9.14 -16.38 19.62
CA ASP A 15 -8.02 -16.05 20.53
C ASP A 15 -6.83 -16.94 20.14
N ILE A 16 -6.13 -16.53 19.08
CA ILE A 16 -5.02 -17.30 18.53
C ILE A 16 -3.71 -16.63 18.93
N LYS A 17 -2.78 -17.43 19.45
CA LYS A 17 -1.41 -17.04 19.74
C LYS A 17 -0.47 -17.92 18.93
N TYR A 18 0.49 -17.29 18.29
CA TYR A 18 1.54 -18.00 17.56
C TYR A 18 2.88 -17.82 18.29
N PRO A 19 3.58 -18.91 18.64
CA PRO A 19 4.95 -18.80 19.13
C PRO A 19 5.87 -18.23 18.03
N ILE A 20 6.85 -17.42 18.43
CA ILE A 20 7.90 -16.94 17.54
C ILE A 20 8.95 -18.05 17.40
N ASP A 21 8.62 -19.06 16.59
CA ASP A 21 9.49 -20.20 16.28
C ASP A 21 9.32 -20.64 14.82
N GLU A 22 10.09 -21.64 14.41
CA GLU A 22 10.03 -22.16 13.04
C GLU A 22 8.87 -23.16 12.81
N ASN A 23 8.07 -23.49 13.82
CA ASN A 23 7.02 -24.51 13.70
C ASN A 23 5.73 -23.93 13.09
N SER A 24 5.43 -22.67 13.35
CA SER A 24 4.26 -21.98 12.78
C SER A 24 4.61 -21.18 11.52
N ALA A 25 3.66 -21.02 10.59
CA ALA A 25 3.84 -20.16 9.43
C ALA A 25 4.10 -18.70 9.85
N ALA A 26 3.37 -18.22 10.86
CA ALA A 26 3.53 -16.88 11.40
C ALA A 26 4.90 -16.66 12.04
N GLY A 27 5.39 -17.64 12.84
CA GLY A 27 6.72 -17.56 13.44
C GLY A 27 7.83 -17.55 12.41
N ARG A 28 7.75 -18.41 11.38
CA ARG A 28 8.72 -18.40 10.27
C ARG A 28 8.72 -17.07 9.53
N ALA A 29 7.56 -16.54 9.16
CA ALA A 29 7.47 -15.26 8.47
C ALA A 29 8.06 -14.11 9.31
N PHE A 30 7.82 -14.12 10.63
CA PHE A 30 8.37 -13.13 11.54
C PHE A 30 9.91 -13.16 11.60
N ILE A 31 10.49 -14.36 11.61
CA ILE A 31 11.95 -14.56 11.70
C ILE A 31 12.64 -14.29 10.37
N SER A 32 12.11 -14.85 9.27
CA SER A 32 12.75 -14.76 7.95
C SER A 32 12.52 -13.44 7.23
N GLN A 33 11.51 -12.68 7.63
CA GLN A 33 11.02 -11.48 6.91
C GLN A 33 10.58 -11.80 5.47
N GLU A 34 10.19 -13.03 5.21
CA GLU A 34 9.67 -13.48 3.92
C GLU A 34 8.24 -14.02 4.09
N THR A 35 7.42 -13.83 3.07
CA THR A 35 6.07 -14.38 3.05
C THR A 35 6.11 -15.90 2.99
N VAL A 36 5.45 -16.54 3.97
CA VAL A 36 5.37 -18.00 4.08
C VAL A 36 4.02 -18.47 3.58
N TYR A 37 4.06 -19.30 2.55
CA TYR A 37 2.87 -19.92 1.95
C TYR A 37 2.62 -21.31 2.55
N GLY A 38 1.34 -21.65 2.76
CA GLY A 38 0.90 -22.95 3.30
C GLY A 38 -0.62 -23.01 3.37
N ASP A 39 -1.18 -23.72 4.35
CA ASP A 39 -2.62 -23.70 4.65
C ASP A 39 -3.09 -22.29 5.04
N LEU A 40 -2.20 -21.53 5.66
CA LEU A 40 -2.32 -20.11 5.92
C LEU A 40 -1.16 -19.37 5.22
N THR A 41 -1.44 -18.19 4.65
CA THR A 41 -0.39 -17.32 4.16
C THR A 41 -0.03 -16.32 5.25
N ALA A 42 1.25 -16.33 5.68
CA ALA A 42 1.78 -15.44 6.69
C ALA A 42 2.68 -14.38 6.05
N ILE A 43 2.31 -13.12 6.17
CA ILE A 43 2.98 -11.96 5.55
C ILE A 43 3.65 -11.16 6.66
N PRO A 44 4.98 -11.02 6.65
CA PRO A 44 5.70 -10.29 7.70
C PRO A 44 5.49 -8.79 7.59
N MET A 45 5.38 -8.15 8.75
CA MET A 45 5.42 -6.71 8.92
C MET A 45 6.78 -6.33 9.46
N TYR A 46 7.63 -5.72 8.66
CA TYR A 46 9.01 -5.37 9.07
C TYR A 46 9.42 -4.01 8.51
N CYS A 47 10.37 -3.39 9.20
CA CYS A 47 11.08 -2.21 8.73
C CYS A 47 12.57 -2.44 8.93
N ASN A 48 13.34 -2.40 7.86
CA ASN A 48 14.75 -2.79 7.84
C ASN A 48 14.96 -4.21 8.42
N ILE A 49 15.71 -4.34 9.51
CA ILE A 49 16.04 -5.64 10.14
C ILE A 49 15.03 -6.03 11.23
N LYS A 50 14.10 -5.13 11.59
CA LYS A 50 13.20 -5.33 12.73
C LYS A 50 11.80 -5.74 12.28
N SER A 51 11.42 -6.97 12.61
CA SER A 51 10.03 -7.43 12.46
C SER A 51 9.15 -6.85 13.58
N THR A 52 7.98 -6.33 13.20
CA THR A 52 7.01 -5.72 14.12
C THR A 52 5.76 -6.56 14.29
N GLY A 53 5.47 -7.45 13.34
CA GLY A 53 4.29 -8.31 13.37
C GLY A 53 4.18 -9.21 12.16
N VAL A 54 3.03 -9.89 12.04
CA VAL A 54 2.69 -10.75 10.90
C VAL A 54 1.21 -10.60 10.60
N ILE A 55 0.85 -10.49 9.33
CA ILE A 55 -0.53 -10.62 8.85
C ILE A 55 -0.73 -12.07 8.42
N VAL A 56 -1.74 -12.73 8.98
CA VAL A 56 -2.08 -14.12 8.62
C VAL A 56 -3.39 -14.12 7.84
N LEU A 57 -3.36 -14.68 6.65
CA LEU A 57 -4.51 -14.83 5.76
C LEU A 57 -4.88 -16.30 5.65
N ASP A 58 -6.17 -16.59 5.72
CA ASP A 58 -6.71 -17.92 5.40
C ASP A 58 -6.65 -18.10 3.88
N ASN A 59 -6.08 -19.22 3.43
CA ASN A 59 -5.96 -19.56 2.02
C ASN A 59 -7.29 -20.09 1.48
N ASP A 60 -8.26 -19.19 1.29
CA ASP A 60 -9.38 -19.52 0.42
C ASP A 60 -8.88 -19.51 -1.05
N ALA A 61 -9.35 -20.44 -1.89
CA ALA A 61 -8.86 -20.69 -3.25
C ALA A 61 -8.89 -19.49 -4.22
N SER A 62 -9.30 -18.32 -3.72
CA SER A 62 -9.41 -17.05 -4.45
C SER A 62 -8.24 -16.08 -4.21
N VAL A 63 -7.27 -16.41 -3.35
CA VAL A 63 -6.16 -15.49 -3.04
C VAL A 63 -5.13 -15.53 -4.15
N ASN A 64 -5.20 -14.55 -5.04
CA ASN A 64 -4.27 -14.38 -6.14
C ASN A 64 -2.96 -13.73 -5.65
N LYS A 65 -1.84 -14.04 -6.31
CA LYS A 65 -0.51 -13.50 -6.01
C LYS A 65 -0.45 -11.96 -6.02
N GLU A 66 -1.26 -11.32 -6.87
CA GLU A 66 -1.33 -9.87 -6.95
C GLU A 66 -1.92 -9.25 -5.67
N TYR A 67 -2.91 -9.90 -5.06
CA TYR A 67 -3.46 -9.46 -3.77
C TYR A 67 -2.45 -9.65 -2.64
N ILE A 68 -1.66 -10.72 -2.68
CA ILE A 68 -0.59 -10.93 -1.69
C ILE A 68 0.44 -9.80 -1.79
N ASN A 69 0.91 -9.45 -2.99
CA ASN A 69 1.85 -8.34 -3.18
C ASN A 69 1.29 -7.00 -2.66
N LEU A 70 -0.01 -6.76 -2.83
CA LEU A 70 -0.66 -5.58 -2.29
C LEU A 70 -0.67 -5.60 -0.75
N VAL A 71 -1.02 -6.74 -0.14
CA VAL A 71 -1.02 -6.89 1.32
C VAL A 71 0.40 -6.79 1.89
N GLU A 72 1.41 -7.33 1.21
CA GLU A 72 2.83 -7.16 1.56
C GLU A 72 3.21 -5.67 1.58
N SER A 73 2.81 -4.92 0.56
CA SER A 73 3.09 -3.47 0.51
C SER A 73 2.41 -2.72 1.65
N ILE A 74 1.18 -3.07 1.99
CA ILE A 74 0.45 -2.51 3.14
C ILE A 74 1.17 -2.87 4.45
N ALA A 75 1.60 -4.12 4.60
CA ALA A 75 2.28 -4.62 5.79
C ALA A 75 3.59 -3.86 6.06
N ILE A 76 4.40 -3.68 5.02
CA ILE A 76 5.67 -2.96 5.10
C ILE A 76 5.41 -1.46 5.38
N LEU A 77 4.47 -0.84 4.67
CA LEU A 77 4.10 0.56 4.86
C LEU A 77 3.64 0.83 6.31
N PHE A 78 2.83 -0.07 6.86
CA PHE A 78 2.36 0.03 8.23
C PHE A 78 3.50 -0.14 9.24
N ALA A 79 4.37 -1.14 9.05
CA ALA A 79 5.54 -1.38 9.90
C ALA A 79 6.49 -0.16 9.90
N THR A 80 6.76 0.42 8.73
CA THR A 80 7.60 1.61 8.60
C THR A 80 6.98 2.82 9.29
N SER A 81 5.66 3.01 9.15
CA SER A 81 4.95 4.09 9.83
C SER A 81 4.99 3.93 11.36
N MET A 82 4.84 2.71 11.87
CA MET A 82 4.96 2.43 13.32
C MET A 82 6.38 2.71 13.83
N THR A 83 7.39 2.30 13.06
CA THR A 83 8.80 2.53 13.42
C THR A 83 9.11 4.02 13.42
N LEU A 84 8.64 4.76 12.41
CA LEU A 84 8.79 6.21 12.33
C LEU A 84 8.15 6.90 13.55
N GLN A 85 6.93 6.51 13.94
CA GLN A 85 6.28 7.06 15.13
C GLN A 85 7.09 6.80 16.40
N HIS A 86 7.63 5.58 16.55
CA HIS A 86 8.47 5.24 17.69
C HIS A 86 9.73 6.11 17.77
N VAL A 87 10.42 6.32 16.64
CA VAL A 87 11.63 7.18 16.58
C VAL A 87 11.29 8.64 16.85
N ILE A 88 10.12 9.12 16.38
CA ILE A 88 9.64 10.47 16.72
C ILE A 88 9.40 10.61 18.23
N ASP A 89 8.77 9.62 18.86
CA ASP A 89 8.51 9.62 20.30
C ASP A 89 9.82 9.58 21.12
N GLU A 90 10.81 8.84 20.63
CA GLU A 90 12.15 8.79 21.23
C GLU A 90 12.90 10.12 21.05
N ALA A 91 12.82 10.73 19.85
CA ALA A 91 13.35 12.06 19.60
C ALA A 91 12.78 13.13 20.54
N ASN A 92 11.47 13.11 20.74
CA ASN A 92 10.80 14.05 21.65
C ASN A 92 11.28 13.88 23.10
N LYS A 93 11.48 12.64 23.56
CA LYS A 93 12.03 12.38 24.89
C LYS A 93 13.44 12.92 25.05
N LEU A 94 14.29 12.78 24.03
CA LEU A 94 15.66 13.30 24.07
C LEU A 94 15.73 14.84 24.01
N ILE A 95 14.78 15.47 23.32
CA ILE A 95 14.68 16.94 23.30
C ILE A 95 14.32 17.48 24.69
N ASP A 96 13.49 16.74 25.43
CA ASP A 96 13.07 17.10 26.78
C ASP A 96 14.12 16.75 27.86
N ASP A 97 15.16 15.96 27.53
CA ASP A 97 16.23 15.57 28.44
C ASP A 97 17.38 16.59 28.40
N GLU A 98 17.61 17.26 29.53
CA GLU A 98 18.73 18.22 29.70
C GLU A 98 20.13 17.59 29.52
N HIS A 99 20.23 16.24 29.52
CA HIS A 99 21.48 15.50 29.39
C HIS A 99 21.75 14.99 27.97
N SER A 100 20.82 15.21 27.03
CA SER A 100 21.00 14.77 25.65
C SER A 100 22.16 15.54 24.98
N THR A 101 22.94 14.81 24.22
CA THR A 101 24.09 15.35 23.50
C THR A 101 23.74 15.72 22.06
N VAL A 102 24.51 16.63 21.45
CA VAL A 102 24.39 16.94 20.01
C VAL A 102 24.55 15.68 19.16
N GLY A 103 25.36 14.71 19.61
CA GLY A 103 25.55 13.44 18.95
C GLY A 103 24.26 12.59 18.88
N ASP A 104 23.51 12.53 19.98
CA ASP A 104 22.25 11.79 20.05
C ASP A 104 21.20 12.37 19.09
N LEU A 105 21.10 13.70 19.04
CA LEU A 105 20.20 14.40 18.11
C LEU A 105 20.62 14.21 16.64
N GLN A 106 21.92 14.16 16.34
CA GLN A 106 22.40 13.89 15.00
C GLN A 106 22.08 12.45 14.55
N HIS A 107 22.22 11.47 15.46
CA HIS A 107 21.88 10.08 15.20
C HIS A 107 20.39 9.92 14.86
N ILE A 108 19.52 10.44 15.72
CA ILE A 108 18.08 10.40 15.49
C ILE A 108 17.66 11.12 14.19
N ARG A 109 18.28 12.27 13.90
CA ARG A 109 18.03 12.97 12.63
C ARG A 109 18.39 12.11 11.41
N ALA A 110 19.50 11.39 11.47
CA ALA A 110 19.91 10.50 10.39
C ALA A 110 18.92 9.33 10.23
N GLU A 111 18.50 8.73 11.32
CA GLU A 111 17.51 7.65 11.34
C GLU A 111 16.14 8.10 10.79
N LEU A 112 15.64 9.24 11.23
CA LEU A 112 14.40 9.84 10.71
C LEU A 112 14.50 10.11 9.20
N THR A 113 15.64 10.61 8.73
CA THR A 113 15.83 10.90 7.30
C THR A 113 15.79 9.60 6.47
N ALA A 114 16.41 8.54 6.95
CA ALA A 114 16.38 7.23 6.29
C ALA A 114 14.95 6.66 6.25
N LEU A 115 14.25 6.66 7.39
CA LEU A 115 12.88 6.15 7.49
C LEU A 115 11.88 6.92 6.61
N ILE A 116 12.05 8.23 6.48
CA ILE A 116 11.22 9.04 5.57
C ILE A 116 11.48 8.65 4.11
N GLY A 117 12.74 8.38 3.74
CA GLY A 117 13.09 7.87 2.42
C GLY A 117 12.41 6.53 2.13
N ASP A 118 12.58 5.57 3.03
CA ASP A 118 11.96 4.25 2.93
C ASP A 118 10.43 4.34 2.83
N LEU A 119 9.81 5.22 3.62
CA LEU A 119 8.37 5.44 3.59
C LEU A 119 7.90 5.93 2.20
N CYS A 120 8.63 6.85 1.58
CA CYS A 120 8.30 7.33 0.24
C CYS A 120 8.39 6.21 -0.81
N ASP A 121 9.41 5.37 -0.74
CA ASP A 121 9.59 4.24 -1.65
C ASP A 121 8.49 3.19 -1.48
N TYR A 122 8.10 2.89 -0.24
CA TYR A 122 7.00 1.96 0.05
C TYR A 122 5.64 2.53 -0.36
N GLN A 123 5.41 3.84 -0.21
CA GLN A 123 4.20 4.50 -0.73
C GLN A 123 4.10 4.36 -2.25
N GLN A 124 5.19 4.57 -2.97
CA GLN A 124 5.21 4.38 -4.42
C GLN A 124 4.93 2.91 -4.78
N SER A 125 5.58 1.96 -4.12
CA SER A 125 5.38 0.53 -4.34
C SER A 125 3.93 0.11 -4.09
N PHE A 126 3.32 0.60 -3.00
CA PHE A 126 1.91 0.38 -2.69
C PHE A 126 0.99 0.85 -3.81
N VAL A 127 1.19 2.07 -4.31
CA VAL A 127 0.37 2.62 -5.41
C VAL A 127 0.53 1.80 -6.69
N GLU A 128 1.74 1.35 -7.02
CA GLU A 128 1.98 0.50 -8.18
C GLU A 128 1.28 -0.87 -8.04
N HIS A 129 1.35 -1.51 -6.88
CA HIS A 129 0.66 -2.77 -6.62
C HIS A 129 -0.86 -2.62 -6.61
N LEU A 130 -1.38 -1.51 -6.06
CA LEU A 130 -2.79 -1.20 -6.09
C LEU A 130 -3.31 -1.03 -7.53
N ALA A 131 -2.59 -0.27 -8.36
CA ALA A 131 -2.92 -0.09 -9.76
C ALA A 131 -2.89 -1.43 -10.53
N TYR A 132 -1.89 -2.27 -10.26
CA TYR A 132 -1.77 -3.60 -10.85
C TYR A 132 -2.93 -4.52 -10.48
N ALA A 133 -3.34 -4.54 -9.21
CA ALA A 133 -4.48 -5.34 -8.75
C ALA A 133 -5.79 -4.91 -9.44
N VAL A 134 -5.97 -3.61 -9.69
CA VAL A 134 -7.13 -3.08 -10.42
C VAL A 134 -7.07 -3.44 -11.90
N ASP A 135 -5.92 -3.34 -12.54
CA ASP A 135 -5.73 -3.71 -13.95
C ASP A 135 -6.05 -5.21 -14.16
N THR A 136 -5.58 -6.08 -13.26
CA THR A 136 -5.84 -7.52 -13.30
C THR A 136 -7.34 -7.82 -13.17
N LYS A 137 -8.04 -7.20 -12.22
CA LYS A 137 -9.48 -7.36 -12.06
C LYS A 137 -10.26 -6.89 -13.30
N GLY A 138 -9.79 -5.83 -13.96
CA GLY A 138 -10.43 -5.25 -15.14
C GLY A 138 -10.17 -5.99 -16.44
N GLN A 139 -9.43 -7.11 -16.42
CA GLN A 139 -8.98 -7.84 -17.62
C GLN A 139 -8.21 -6.95 -18.61
N TYR A 140 -7.63 -5.86 -18.15
CA TYR A 140 -6.74 -5.04 -18.96
C TYR A 140 -5.40 -5.74 -19.15
N THR A 141 -4.67 -5.34 -20.19
CA THR A 141 -3.27 -5.75 -20.30
C THR A 141 -2.54 -5.38 -19.03
N VAL A 142 -1.93 -6.36 -18.40
CA VAL A 142 -1.04 -6.21 -17.27
C VAL A 142 -0.08 -5.07 -17.59
N SER A 143 -0.11 -3.98 -16.81
CA SER A 143 0.67 -2.75 -17.00
C SER A 143 -0.03 -1.60 -17.76
N HIS A 144 -1.33 -1.67 -18.05
CA HIS A 144 -2.04 -0.56 -18.71
C HIS A 144 -1.88 0.75 -17.92
N SER A 145 -2.24 0.75 -16.65
CA SER A 145 -2.13 1.93 -15.77
C SER A 145 -0.69 2.42 -15.64
N LYS A 146 0.28 1.48 -15.52
CA LYS A 146 1.70 1.82 -15.42
C LYS A 146 2.24 2.46 -16.70
N ASN A 147 1.84 1.98 -17.87
CA ASN A 147 2.25 2.56 -19.15
C ASN A 147 1.63 3.95 -19.37
N THR A 148 0.36 4.10 -19.01
CA THR A 148 -0.33 5.43 -19.06
C THR A 148 0.38 6.43 -18.15
N ALA A 149 0.69 6.05 -16.93
CA ALA A 149 1.41 6.89 -15.96
C ALA A 149 2.81 7.28 -16.46
N LYS A 150 3.57 6.34 -17.01
CA LYS A 150 4.89 6.60 -17.60
C LYS A 150 4.82 7.58 -18.76
N LEU A 151 3.84 7.41 -19.65
CA LEU A 151 3.64 8.32 -20.79
C LEU A 151 3.28 9.72 -20.31
N ALA A 152 2.36 9.84 -19.35
CA ALA A 152 1.98 11.11 -18.74
C ALA A 152 3.19 11.81 -18.11
N ARG A 153 4.02 11.07 -17.34
CA ARG A 153 5.28 11.59 -16.75
C ARG A 153 6.25 12.12 -17.83
N LEU A 154 6.39 11.42 -18.95
CA LEU A 154 7.24 11.86 -20.05
C LEU A 154 6.72 13.16 -20.69
N ILE A 155 5.41 13.27 -20.90
CA ILE A 155 4.76 14.49 -21.40
C ILE A 155 5.00 15.66 -20.45
N CYS A 156 4.81 15.47 -19.15
CA CYS A 156 5.05 16.51 -18.14
C CYS A 156 6.50 17.03 -18.17
N LYS A 157 7.47 16.10 -18.25
CA LYS A 157 8.90 16.47 -18.37
C LYS A 157 9.18 17.26 -19.64
N GLN A 158 8.57 16.87 -20.76
CA GLN A 158 8.74 17.57 -22.03
C GLN A 158 8.12 18.96 -22.02
N LEU A 159 7.04 19.16 -21.26
CA LEU A 159 6.39 20.46 -21.04
C LEU A 159 7.12 21.31 -19.99
N GLY A 160 8.17 20.81 -19.36
CA GLY A 160 8.93 21.53 -18.33
C GLY A 160 8.18 21.74 -17.02
N LEU A 161 7.23 20.86 -16.68
CA LEU A 161 6.52 20.92 -15.40
C LEU A 161 7.47 20.57 -14.26
N ASN A 162 7.23 21.16 -13.07
CA ASN A 162 8.02 20.86 -11.89
C ASN A 162 7.86 19.39 -11.45
N GLU A 163 8.80 18.90 -10.66
CA GLU A 163 8.88 17.50 -10.24
C GLU A 163 7.64 17.08 -9.42
N LYS A 164 7.19 17.90 -8.48
CA LYS A 164 6.00 17.63 -7.68
C LYS A 164 4.75 17.40 -8.56
N THR A 165 4.51 18.29 -9.52
CA THR A 165 3.37 18.16 -10.45
C THR A 165 3.51 16.91 -11.32
N THR A 166 4.73 16.62 -11.77
CA THR A 166 5.04 15.45 -12.60
C THR A 166 4.75 14.14 -11.83
N ASP A 167 5.08 14.08 -10.55
CA ASP A 167 4.81 12.91 -9.70
C ASP A 167 3.31 12.76 -9.39
N LEU A 168 2.61 13.87 -9.11
CA LEU A 168 1.16 13.84 -8.92
C LEU A 168 0.42 13.32 -10.17
N ILE A 169 0.85 13.73 -11.35
CA ILE A 169 0.28 13.25 -12.63
C ILE A 169 0.64 11.78 -12.86
N TYR A 170 1.84 11.36 -12.48
CA TYR A 170 2.22 9.94 -12.52
C TYR A 170 1.30 9.08 -11.64
N TYR A 171 1.06 9.48 -10.39
CA TYR A 171 0.14 8.79 -9.49
C TYR A 171 -1.31 8.83 -10.00
N ALA A 172 -1.75 9.95 -10.57
CA ALA A 172 -3.07 10.04 -11.19
C ALA A 172 -3.22 9.05 -12.34
N GLY A 173 -2.19 8.91 -13.18
CA GLY A 173 -2.16 7.92 -14.27
C GLY A 173 -2.21 6.47 -13.78
N LEU A 174 -1.55 6.16 -12.66
CA LEU A 174 -1.63 4.84 -12.03
C LEU A 174 -3.03 4.56 -11.48
N LEU A 175 -3.64 5.54 -10.82
CA LEU A 175 -4.86 5.38 -10.04
C LEU A 175 -6.15 5.74 -10.79
N GLN A 176 -6.07 6.15 -12.07
CA GLN A 176 -7.22 6.57 -12.87
C GLN A 176 -8.39 5.57 -12.87
N ASN A 177 -8.07 4.30 -12.77
CA ASN A 177 -9.02 3.18 -12.79
C ASN A 177 -9.38 2.63 -11.42
N ILE A 178 -8.88 3.20 -10.32
CA ILE A 178 -9.02 2.64 -8.98
C ILE A 178 -10.48 2.34 -8.60
N GLY A 179 -11.41 3.19 -8.99
CA GLY A 179 -12.83 3.00 -8.72
C GLY A 179 -13.45 1.74 -9.36
N LYS A 180 -12.78 1.14 -10.33
CA LYS A 180 -13.22 -0.12 -10.95
C LYS A 180 -13.14 -1.31 -9.97
N ILE A 181 -12.39 -1.18 -8.87
CA ILE A 181 -12.34 -2.21 -7.83
C ILE A 181 -13.73 -2.53 -7.25
N ALA A 182 -14.62 -1.54 -7.22
CA ALA A 182 -15.99 -1.69 -6.72
C ALA A 182 -16.97 -2.28 -7.75
N LEU A 183 -16.56 -2.43 -9.00
CA LEU A 183 -17.44 -2.99 -10.04
C LEU A 183 -17.49 -4.51 -9.92
N PRO A 184 -18.67 -5.13 -10.10
CA PRO A 184 -18.80 -6.59 -10.15
C PRO A 184 -18.00 -7.20 -11.32
N GLU A 185 -17.40 -8.36 -11.12
CA GLU A 185 -16.60 -9.06 -12.16
C GLU A 185 -17.37 -9.33 -13.43
N ARG A 186 -18.67 -9.61 -13.34
CA ARG A 186 -19.55 -9.82 -14.49
C ARG A 186 -19.52 -8.67 -15.50
N ILE A 187 -19.24 -7.43 -15.06
CA ILE A 187 -19.14 -6.26 -15.95
C ILE A 187 -17.92 -6.37 -16.86
N PHE A 188 -16.83 -6.96 -16.36
CA PHE A 188 -15.60 -7.17 -17.14
C PHE A 188 -15.63 -8.43 -18.00
N ALA A 189 -16.38 -9.46 -17.56
CA ALA A 189 -16.54 -10.73 -18.27
C ALA A 189 -17.61 -10.69 -19.36
N ALA A 190 -18.38 -9.61 -19.49
CA ALA A 190 -19.50 -9.51 -20.43
C ALA A 190 -19.00 -9.43 -21.89
N ASN A 191 -19.15 -10.54 -22.63
CA ASN A 191 -18.92 -10.60 -24.08
C ASN A 191 -20.07 -9.97 -24.90
N GLY A 192 -20.93 -9.14 -24.28
CA GLY A 192 -22.13 -8.59 -24.88
C GLY A 192 -22.35 -7.12 -24.55
N LYS A 193 -23.50 -6.60 -25.00
CA LYS A 193 -23.91 -5.21 -24.68
C LYS A 193 -24.23 -5.11 -23.19
N LEU A 194 -23.60 -4.14 -22.53
CA LEU A 194 -23.91 -3.78 -21.15
C LEU A 194 -25.34 -3.21 -21.05
N SER A 195 -26.03 -3.49 -19.94
CA SER A 195 -27.29 -2.82 -19.64
C SER A 195 -27.06 -1.32 -19.38
N PRO A 196 -28.07 -0.48 -19.55
CA PRO A 196 -27.94 0.97 -19.23
C PRO A 196 -27.50 1.23 -17.79
N GLU A 197 -27.91 0.37 -16.85
CA GLU A 197 -27.55 0.46 -15.43
C GLU A 197 -26.08 0.08 -15.20
N GLU A 198 -25.58 -0.96 -15.88
CA GLU A 198 -24.17 -1.34 -15.82
C GLU A 198 -23.27 -0.29 -16.47
N PHE A 199 -23.70 0.27 -17.59
CA PHE A 199 -23.00 1.36 -18.24
C PHE A 199 -22.90 2.61 -17.33
N LYS A 200 -23.99 2.96 -16.61
CA LYS A 200 -23.98 4.04 -15.62
C LYS A 200 -22.99 3.78 -14.50
N LYS A 201 -22.94 2.55 -13.95
CA LYS A 201 -21.94 2.18 -12.93
C LYS A 201 -20.51 2.36 -13.43
N ILE A 202 -20.24 1.99 -14.69
CA ILE A 202 -18.91 2.23 -15.28
C ILE A 202 -18.62 3.73 -15.41
N GLN A 203 -19.60 4.55 -15.74
CA GLN A 203 -19.38 6.01 -15.79
C GLN A 203 -19.08 6.61 -14.42
N GLU A 204 -19.69 6.07 -13.37
CA GLU A 204 -19.55 6.55 -11.99
C GLU A 204 -18.28 6.04 -11.28
N HIS A 205 -17.51 5.11 -11.89
CA HIS A 205 -16.35 4.55 -11.21
C HIS A 205 -15.30 5.59 -10.79
N SER A 206 -15.15 6.68 -11.54
CA SER A 206 -14.22 7.76 -11.18
C SER A 206 -14.57 8.40 -9.83
N ASN A 207 -15.88 8.62 -9.57
CA ASN A 207 -16.36 9.16 -8.29
C ASN A 207 -16.08 8.19 -7.13
N ILE A 208 -16.27 6.89 -7.36
CA ILE A 208 -15.92 5.86 -6.38
C ILE A 208 -14.42 5.90 -6.09
N GLY A 209 -13.59 6.01 -7.14
CA GLY A 209 -12.14 6.14 -7.00
C GLY A 209 -11.74 7.35 -6.17
N VAL A 210 -12.34 8.50 -6.43
CA VAL A 210 -12.14 9.73 -5.64
C VAL A 210 -12.45 9.49 -4.17
N HIS A 211 -13.61 8.89 -3.85
CA HIS A 211 -13.99 8.59 -2.45
C HIS A 211 -13.00 7.65 -1.74
N LEU A 212 -12.46 6.67 -2.45
CA LEU A 212 -11.45 5.76 -1.90
C LEU A 212 -10.14 6.50 -1.56
N LEU A 213 -9.70 7.40 -2.45
CA LEU A 213 -8.42 8.09 -2.31
C LEU A 213 -8.44 9.27 -1.35
N MET A 214 -9.59 9.92 -1.15
CA MET A 214 -9.72 11.08 -0.25
C MET A 214 -9.30 10.77 1.20
N ASN A 215 -9.44 9.53 1.63
CA ASN A 215 -9.08 9.10 2.99
C ASN A 215 -7.62 8.68 3.15
N ILE A 216 -6.82 8.75 2.07
CA ILE A 216 -5.40 8.39 2.09
C ILE A 216 -4.60 9.70 1.97
N ASN A 217 -4.03 10.16 3.08
CA ASN A 217 -3.43 11.50 3.17
C ASN A 217 -2.43 11.80 2.06
N PHE A 218 -1.48 10.89 1.78
CA PHE A 218 -0.45 11.14 0.76
C PHE A 218 -0.97 11.09 -0.69
N LEU A 219 -2.21 10.61 -0.90
CA LEU A 219 -2.88 10.60 -2.21
C LEU A 219 -3.92 11.72 -2.38
N SER A 220 -4.19 12.50 -1.34
CA SER A 220 -5.21 13.55 -1.38
C SER A 220 -4.93 14.59 -2.47
N GLU A 221 -3.67 14.95 -2.71
CA GLU A 221 -3.28 15.88 -3.77
C GLU A 221 -3.46 15.32 -5.20
N VAL A 222 -3.61 13.99 -5.34
CA VAL A 222 -3.86 13.33 -6.63
C VAL A 222 -5.34 13.40 -7.04
N VAL A 223 -6.24 13.52 -6.04
CA VAL A 223 -7.70 13.49 -6.24
C VAL A 223 -8.22 14.45 -7.32
N PRO A 224 -7.80 15.73 -7.38
CA PRO A 224 -8.25 16.64 -8.43
C PRO A 224 -7.97 16.13 -9.85
N TYR A 225 -6.79 15.56 -10.08
CA TYR A 225 -6.41 15.03 -11.39
C TYR A 225 -7.27 13.86 -11.84
N ILE A 226 -7.71 13.02 -10.90
CA ILE A 226 -8.62 11.90 -11.17
C ILE A 226 -10.05 12.41 -11.38
N THR A 227 -10.48 13.38 -10.60
CA THR A 227 -11.82 13.97 -10.72
C THR A 227 -12.06 14.54 -12.13
N TYR A 228 -11.09 15.30 -12.64
CA TYR A 228 -11.20 16.00 -13.93
C TYR A 228 -10.60 15.27 -15.13
N GLN A 229 -10.18 14.01 -14.96
CA GLN A 229 -9.51 13.23 -16.03
C GLN A 229 -10.34 13.06 -17.31
N LYS A 230 -11.65 13.24 -17.26
CA LYS A 230 -12.58 13.11 -18.40
C LYS A 230 -13.06 14.45 -18.95
N GLU A 231 -12.63 15.53 -18.36
CA GLU A 231 -12.97 16.88 -18.86
C GLU A 231 -12.20 17.21 -20.13
N ARG A 232 -12.84 17.99 -21.03
CA ARG A 232 -12.29 18.39 -22.32
C ARG A 232 -11.81 19.83 -22.30
#